data_6a89a4c5966c525fbd88c902dc5c086f
#
_entry.id   6a89a4c5966c525fbd88c902dc5c086f
#
_cell.length_a   1.000
_cell.length_b   1.000
_cell.length_c   1.000
_cell.angle_alpha   90.00
_cell.angle_beta   90.00
_cell.angle_gamma   90.00
#
_symmetry.space_group_name_H-M   'P 1'
#
loop_
_entity.id
_entity.type
_entity.pdbx_description
1 polymer ?
#
loop_
_entity_poly.entity_id
_entity_poly.type
_entity_poly.pdbx_seq_one_letter_code
_entity_poly.pdbx_strand_id
1 'polypeptide(L)'
;MSRAPLPYSPKILELFRNPKNLGKMEDATVSAVAGSPACGDMIAFYLKINEDEVIEKATFESYGCAANIATASITTEMVKGKKLEDAWKISWKKVADEVGGLPTVKFHCGILSVGAVRRAIREFYKRKRAKPSWIHNVLTSEEKHALEEEELARVLSKKLATIQSKKIGRK
;
A
#
# COMPACT_ATOMS: atom_id res chain seq x y z
N MET A 1 28.54 24.80 2.71
CA MET A 1 28.28 23.37 2.90
C MET A 1 27.34 22.89 1.80
N SER A 2 27.82 22.09 0.88
CA SER A 2 27.00 21.48 -0.17
C SER A 2 26.05 20.47 0.50
N ARG A 3 24.75 20.79 0.58
CA ARG A 3 23.75 19.80 0.97
C ARG A 3 23.70 18.74 -0.13
N ALA A 4 24.01 17.49 0.22
CA ALA A 4 23.76 16.37 -0.69
C ALA A 4 22.30 16.46 -1.18
N PRO A 5 22.03 16.34 -2.48
CA PRO A 5 20.66 16.37 -2.98
C PRO A 5 19.86 15.25 -2.31
N LEU A 6 18.64 15.57 -1.91
CA LEU A 6 17.72 14.54 -1.38
C LEU A 6 17.58 13.43 -2.43
N PRO A 7 17.59 12.15 -2.04
CA PRO A 7 17.53 11.02 -2.99
C PRO A 7 16.14 10.87 -3.63
N TYR A 8 15.25 11.83 -3.44
CA TYR A 8 13.87 11.82 -3.93
C TYR A 8 13.68 12.76 -5.12
N SER A 9 12.87 12.32 -6.09
CA SER A 9 12.46 13.17 -7.20
C SER A 9 11.66 14.39 -6.70
N PRO A 10 11.63 15.50 -7.46
CA PRO A 10 10.75 16.63 -7.15
C PRO A 10 9.28 16.20 -6.99
N LYS A 11 8.83 15.22 -7.76
CA LYS A 11 7.47 14.69 -7.73
C LYS A 11 7.16 13.96 -6.42
N ILE A 12 8.10 13.19 -5.88
CA ILE A 12 7.96 12.56 -4.55
C ILE A 12 7.80 13.64 -3.49
N LEU A 13 8.63 14.69 -3.52
CA LEU A 13 8.56 15.77 -2.54
C LEU A 13 7.26 16.58 -2.64
N GLU A 14 6.76 16.80 -3.85
CA GLU A 14 5.46 17.45 -4.09
C GLU A 14 4.32 16.62 -3.48
N LEU A 15 4.24 15.32 -3.82
CA LEU A 15 3.20 14.41 -3.34
C LEU A 15 3.30 14.11 -1.84
N PHE A 16 4.48 14.22 -1.26
CA PHE A 16 4.65 14.12 0.19
C PHE A 16 4.11 15.35 0.91
N ARG A 17 4.35 16.57 0.38
CA ARG A 17 3.87 17.81 0.98
C ARG A 17 2.36 18.02 0.80
N ASN A 18 1.85 17.62 -0.36
CA ASN A 18 0.46 17.78 -0.76
C ASN A 18 -0.09 16.46 -1.30
N PRO A 19 -0.27 15.42 -0.46
CA PRO A 19 -0.75 14.14 -0.89
C PRO A 19 -2.20 14.25 -1.38
N LYS A 20 -2.46 13.66 -2.55
CA LYS A 20 -3.82 13.56 -3.08
C LYS A 20 -4.53 12.37 -2.45
N ASN A 21 -5.80 12.54 -2.16
CA ASN A 21 -6.68 11.48 -1.65
C ASN A 21 -6.22 10.86 -0.31
N LEU A 22 -5.50 11.63 0.52
CA LEU A 22 -5.12 11.19 1.86
C LEU A 22 -6.34 11.18 2.78
N GLY A 23 -6.52 10.12 3.52
CA GLY A 23 -7.52 9.94 4.56
C GLY A 23 -8.36 8.69 4.40
N LYS A 24 -8.99 8.31 5.51
CA LYS A 24 -9.93 7.19 5.57
C LYS A 24 -11.21 7.51 4.79
N MET A 25 -11.80 6.49 4.18
CA MET A 25 -13.10 6.57 3.52
C MET A 25 -14.09 5.68 4.26
N GLU A 26 -15.04 6.29 4.97
CA GLU A 26 -16.02 5.56 5.79
C GLU A 26 -17.00 4.74 4.94
N ASP A 27 -17.35 5.22 3.75
CA ASP A 27 -18.26 4.57 2.81
C ASP A 27 -17.54 3.73 1.74
N ALA A 28 -16.32 3.29 2.02
CA ALA A 28 -15.57 2.42 1.13
C ALA A 28 -16.29 1.08 0.91
N THR A 29 -16.36 0.64 -0.34
CA THR A 29 -16.86 -0.72 -0.67
C THR A 29 -15.93 -1.78 -0.11
N VAL A 30 -14.61 -1.52 -0.15
CA VAL A 30 -13.60 -2.43 0.35
C VAL A 30 -12.34 -1.66 0.77
N SER A 31 -11.61 -2.22 1.71
CA SER A 31 -10.31 -1.71 2.14
C SER A 31 -9.32 -2.85 2.33
N ALA A 32 -8.04 -2.55 2.21
CA ALA A 32 -6.95 -3.46 2.52
C ALA A 32 -5.72 -2.70 3.02
N VAL A 33 -4.93 -3.37 3.83
CA VAL A 33 -3.68 -2.84 4.40
C VAL A 33 -2.52 -3.65 3.87
N ALA A 34 -1.40 -3.01 3.61
CA ALA A 34 -0.10 -3.64 3.34
C ALA A 34 0.98 -3.01 4.22
N GLY A 35 1.93 -3.82 4.67
CA GLY A 35 2.98 -3.41 5.60
C GLY A 35 2.50 -3.32 7.03
N SER A 36 3.33 -2.76 7.90
CA SER A 36 3.03 -2.61 9.31
C SER A 36 3.74 -1.42 9.94
N PRO A 37 3.12 -0.72 10.90
CA PRO A 37 3.78 0.34 11.67
C PRO A 37 5.05 -0.14 12.39
N ALA A 38 5.14 -1.42 12.76
CA ALA A 38 6.31 -2.00 13.41
C ALA A 38 7.53 -2.10 12.49
N CYS A 39 7.30 -2.18 11.17
CA CYS A 39 8.36 -2.14 10.15
C CYS A 39 8.63 -0.72 9.62
N GLY A 40 7.86 0.28 10.07
CA GLY A 40 8.02 1.68 9.71
C GLY A 40 7.25 2.13 8.46
N ASP A 41 6.73 1.20 7.66
CA ASP A 41 5.94 1.50 6.48
C ASP A 41 4.61 0.72 6.50
N MET A 42 3.49 1.44 6.40
CA MET A 42 2.14 0.86 6.28
C MET A 42 1.32 1.71 5.31
N ILE A 43 0.53 1.05 4.49
CA ILE A 43 -0.45 1.70 3.61
C ILE A 43 -1.79 0.99 3.77
N ALA A 44 -2.84 1.76 4.02
CA ALA A 44 -4.22 1.31 3.93
C ALA A 44 -4.88 1.96 2.72
N PHE A 45 -5.45 1.18 1.81
CA PHE A 45 -6.26 1.67 0.70
C PHE A 45 -7.74 1.43 0.96
N TYR A 46 -8.55 2.41 0.57
CA TYR A 46 -10.00 2.41 0.62
C TYR A 46 -10.53 2.64 -0.79
N LEU A 47 -11.32 1.72 -1.31
CA LEU A 47 -11.88 1.79 -2.66
C LEU A 47 -13.40 1.84 -2.61
N LYS A 48 -13.98 2.79 -3.31
CA LYS A 48 -15.41 2.80 -3.63
C LYS A 48 -15.60 2.30 -5.05
N ILE A 49 -16.33 1.21 -5.18
CA ILE A 49 -16.50 0.46 -6.42
C ILE A 49 -17.99 0.42 -6.75
N ASN A 50 -18.34 0.78 -7.99
CA ASN A 50 -19.73 0.76 -8.46
C ASN A 50 -20.14 -0.62 -8.99
N GLU A 51 -21.38 -0.71 -9.47
CA GLU A 51 -21.97 -1.95 -10.01
C GLU A 51 -21.27 -2.45 -11.27
N ASP A 52 -20.67 -1.55 -12.06
CA ASP A 52 -19.90 -1.86 -13.28
C ASP A 52 -18.44 -2.27 -12.97
N GLU A 53 -18.11 -2.47 -11.69
CA GLU A 53 -16.77 -2.82 -11.21
C GLU A 53 -15.71 -1.75 -11.57
N VAL A 54 -16.12 -0.48 -11.58
CA VAL A 54 -15.26 0.68 -11.76
C VAL A 54 -14.95 1.30 -10.39
N ILE A 55 -13.70 1.65 -10.17
CA ILE A 55 -13.26 2.37 -8.97
C ILE A 55 -13.64 3.84 -9.11
N GLU A 56 -14.73 4.25 -8.47
CA GLU A 56 -15.21 5.65 -8.50
C GLU A 56 -14.33 6.57 -7.66
N LYS A 57 -13.88 6.07 -6.51
CA LYS A 57 -13.05 6.82 -5.57
C LYS A 57 -12.03 5.89 -4.92
N ALA A 58 -10.84 6.41 -4.73
CA ALA A 58 -9.77 5.75 -3.99
C ALA A 58 -9.14 6.74 -3.02
N THR A 59 -8.98 6.34 -1.76
CA THR A 59 -8.25 7.10 -0.75
C THR A 59 -7.27 6.20 -0.01
N PHE A 60 -6.36 6.78 0.75
CA PHE A 60 -5.39 6.02 1.52
C PHE A 60 -5.04 6.69 2.84
N GLU A 61 -4.58 5.88 3.78
CA GLU A 61 -3.81 6.30 4.93
C GLU A 61 -2.43 5.66 4.87
N SER A 62 -1.42 6.35 5.35
CA SER A 62 -0.05 5.85 5.35
C SER A 62 0.69 6.28 6.60
N TYR A 63 1.45 5.33 7.15
CA TYR A 63 2.51 5.57 8.11
C TYR A 63 3.81 5.14 7.44
N GLY A 64 4.76 6.06 7.28
CA GLY A 64 6.00 5.72 6.61
C GLY A 64 6.74 6.93 6.05
N CYS A 65 7.68 6.65 5.17
CA CYS A 65 8.55 7.66 4.58
C CYS A 65 7.85 8.47 3.46
N ALA A 66 8.51 9.54 3.00
CA ALA A 66 7.98 10.38 1.93
C ALA A 66 7.68 9.59 0.65
N ALA A 67 8.50 8.59 0.31
CA ALA A 67 8.25 7.71 -0.84
C ALA A 67 6.99 6.85 -0.65
N ASN A 68 6.73 6.38 0.57
CA ASN A 68 5.53 5.59 0.87
C ASN A 68 4.25 6.42 0.66
N ILE A 69 4.22 7.64 1.18
CA ILE A 69 3.10 8.57 1.00
C ILE A 69 2.94 8.95 -0.48
N ALA A 70 4.03 9.26 -1.18
CA ALA A 70 3.98 9.66 -2.58
C ALA A 70 3.50 8.52 -3.49
N THR A 71 3.98 7.30 -3.30
CA THR A 71 3.54 6.13 -4.08
C THR A 71 2.07 5.78 -3.82
N ALA A 72 1.61 5.84 -2.57
CA ALA A 72 0.20 5.65 -2.24
C ALA A 72 -0.67 6.74 -2.88
N SER A 73 -0.28 8.00 -2.77
CA SER A 73 -1.00 9.13 -3.37
C SER A 73 -1.16 8.97 -4.88
N ILE A 74 -0.07 8.70 -5.61
CA ILE A 74 -0.15 8.53 -7.07
C ILE A 74 -0.93 7.27 -7.46
N THR A 75 -0.82 6.19 -6.68
CA THR A 75 -1.57 4.96 -6.95
C THR A 75 -3.08 5.19 -6.86
N THR A 76 -3.57 6.02 -5.93
CA THR A 76 -5.00 6.37 -5.86
C THR A 76 -5.47 7.06 -7.13
N GLU A 77 -4.67 7.98 -7.68
CA GLU A 77 -5.00 8.66 -8.95
C GLU A 77 -4.96 7.70 -10.14
N MET A 78 -4.01 6.75 -10.13
CA MET A 78 -3.87 5.77 -11.22
C MET A 78 -5.01 4.75 -11.28
N VAL A 79 -5.59 4.37 -10.15
CA VAL A 79 -6.69 3.38 -10.10
C VAL A 79 -8.06 4.00 -10.24
N LYS A 80 -8.23 5.27 -9.89
CA LYS A 80 -9.49 5.99 -9.99
C LYS A 80 -10.01 6.03 -11.43
N GLY A 81 -11.28 5.73 -11.63
CA GLY A 81 -11.94 5.66 -12.93
C GLY A 81 -11.62 4.40 -13.73
N LYS A 82 -10.83 3.46 -13.20
CA LYS A 82 -10.52 2.20 -13.89
C LYS A 82 -11.43 1.07 -13.45
N LYS A 83 -11.67 0.13 -14.38
CA LYS A 83 -12.21 -1.19 -14.04
C LYS A 83 -11.23 -1.94 -13.15
N LEU A 84 -11.72 -2.82 -12.29
CA LEU A 84 -10.88 -3.61 -11.38
C LEU A 84 -9.82 -4.43 -12.11
N GLU A 85 -10.14 -4.96 -13.29
CA GLU A 85 -9.18 -5.70 -14.12
C GLU A 85 -8.01 -4.82 -14.58
N ASP A 86 -8.27 -3.57 -14.96
CA ASP A 86 -7.22 -2.64 -15.42
C ASP A 86 -6.40 -2.13 -14.22
N ALA A 87 -7.04 -1.88 -13.09
CA ALA A 87 -6.36 -1.54 -11.86
C ALA A 87 -5.43 -2.69 -11.38
N TRP A 88 -5.85 -3.95 -11.55
CA TRP A 88 -5.05 -5.12 -11.23
C TRP A 88 -3.75 -5.22 -12.05
N LYS A 89 -3.78 -4.76 -13.29
CA LYS A 89 -2.62 -4.79 -14.21
C LYS A 89 -1.56 -3.72 -13.91
N ILE A 90 -1.86 -2.75 -13.05
CA ILE A 90 -0.89 -1.73 -12.66
C ILE A 90 0.29 -2.41 -11.94
N SER A 91 1.51 -2.11 -12.41
CA SER A 91 2.75 -2.62 -11.82
C SER A 91 3.40 -1.58 -10.91
N TRP A 92 4.17 -2.04 -9.94
CA TRP A 92 4.96 -1.15 -9.08
C TRP A 92 5.98 -0.31 -9.86
N LYS A 93 6.49 -0.83 -10.99
CA LYS A 93 7.39 -0.08 -11.88
C LYS A 93 6.70 1.15 -12.46
N LYS A 94 5.45 0.97 -12.91
CA LYS A 94 4.67 2.10 -13.42
C LYS A 94 4.39 3.14 -12.33
N VAL A 95 4.12 2.71 -11.10
CA VAL A 95 3.99 3.63 -9.95
C VAL A 95 5.31 4.37 -9.70
N ALA A 96 6.45 3.67 -9.77
CA ALA A 96 7.77 4.29 -9.62
C ALA A 96 8.06 5.33 -10.71
N ASP A 97 7.72 5.03 -11.97
CA ASP A 97 7.89 5.97 -13.10
C ASP A 97 7.03 7.24 -12.90
N GLU A 98 5.78 7.08 -12.47
CA GLU A 98 4.84 8.19 -12.26
C GLU A 98 5.25 9.15 -11.11
N VAL A 99 6.03 8.67 -10.15
CA VAL A 99 6.63 9.53 -9.10
C VAL A 99 8.00 10.10 -9.51
N GLY A 100 8.43 9.89 -10.76
CA GLY A 100 9.71 10.38 -11.27
C GLY A 100 10.91 9.55 -10.83
N GLY A 101 10.70 8.26 -10.57
CA GLY A 101 11.70 7.30 -10.11
C GLY A 101 11.75 7.14 -8.60
N LEU A 102 12.07 5.93 -8.15
CA LEU A 102 12.30 5.60 -6.74
C LEU A 102 13.77 5.23 -6.53
N PRO A 103 14.40 5.68 -5.44
CA PRO A 103 15.68 5.12 -5.02
C PRO A 103 15.55 3.59 -4.82
N THR A 104 16.58 2.83 -5.16
CA THR A 104 16.57 1.35 -5.08
C THR A 104 16.11 0.84 -3.71
N VAL A 105 16.58 1.49 -2.64
CA VAL A 105 16.20 1.17 -1.24
C VAL A 105 14.74 1.50 -0.90
N LYS A 106 13.99 2.11 -1.83
CA LYS A 106 12.58 2.52 -1.68
C LYS A 106 11.63 1.83 -2.68
N PHE A 107 12.10 0.85 -3.43
CA PHE A 107 11.23 0.09 -4.36
C PHE A 107 10.08 -0.61 -3.64
N HIS A 108 10.29 -1.05 -2.38
CA HIS A 108 9.25 -1.65 -1.56
C HIS A 108 8.02 -0.74 -1.38
N CYS A 109 8.16 0.59 -1.38
CA CYS A 109 7.02 1.51 -1.25
C CYS A 109 6.04 1.36 -2.43
N GLY A 110 6.56 1.25 -3.67
CA GLY A 110 5.74 0.99 -4.87
C GLY A 110 5.11 -0.41 -4.84
N ILE A 111 5.88 -1.40 -4.39
CA ILE A 111 5.42 -2.79 -4.25
C ILE A 111 4.28 -2.89 -3.23
N LEU A 112 4.40 -2.25 -2.06
CA LEU A 112 3.36 -2.20 -1.04
C LEU A 112 2.08 -1.53 -1.55
N SER A 113 2.20 -0.42 -2.27
CA SER A 113 1.04 0.29 -2.83
C SER A 113 0.24 -0.59 -3.79
N VAL A 114 0.90 -1.27 -4.72
CA VAL A 114 0.26 -2.19 -5.67
C VAL A 114 -0.28 -3.43 -4.96
N GLY A 115 0.47 -3.99 -4.03
CA GLY A 115 0.05 -5.14 -3.22
C GLY A 115 -1.22 -4.85 -2.44
N ALA A 116 -1.34 -3.68 -1.81
CA ALA A 116 -2.54 -3.27 -1.08
C ALA A 116 -3.77 -3.12 -1.99
N VAL A 117 -3.62 -2.53 -3.19
CA VAL A 117 -4.71 -2.44 -4.18
C VAL A 117 -5.16 -3.83 -4.62
N ARG A 118 -4.24 -4.73 -4.95
CA ARG A 118 -4.59 -6.10 -5.33
C ARG A 118 -5.28 -6.88 -4.21
N ARG A 119 -4.83 -6.72 -2.97
CA ARG A 119 -5.51 -7.28 -1.79
C ARG A 119 -6.94 -6.75 -1.66
N ALA A 120 -7.16 -5.45 -1.84
CA ALA A 120 -8.49 -4.86 -1.81
C ALA A 120 -9.40 -5.44 -2.91
N ILE A 121 -8.89 -5.61 -4.13
CA ILE A 121 -9.63 -6.22 -5.23
C ILE A 121 -9.97 -7.69 -4.92
N ARG A 122 -9.05 -8.48 -4.37
CA ARG A 122 -9.34 -9.87 -3.94
C ARG A 122 -10.42 -9.92 -2.87
N GLU A 123 -10.33 -9.03 -1.89
CA GLU A 123 -11.32 -8.97 -0.81
C GLU A 123 -12.71 -8.60 -1.34
N PHE A 124 -12.80 -7.70 -2.32
CA PHE A 124 -14.05 -7.36 -3.01
C PHE A 124 -14.69 -8.60 -3.65
N TYR A 125 -13.94 -9.36 -4.45
CA TYR A 125 -14.48 -10.56 -5.10
C TYR A 125 -14.75 -11.71 -4.13
N LYS A 126 -13.98 -11.81 -3.05
CA LYS A 126 -14.26 -12.76 -1.97
C LYS A 126 -15.61 -12.49 -1.30
N ARG A 127 -15.92 -11.23 -1.04
CA ARG A 127 -17.24 -10.83 -0.49
C ARG A 127 -18.37 -11.09 -1.47
N LYS A 128 -18.15 -10.85 -2.76
CA LYS A 128 -19.10 -11.18 -3.83
C LYS A 128 -19.25 -12.68 -4.08
N ARG A 129 -18.43 -13.54 -3.46
CA ARG A 129 -18.32 -14.98 -3.76
C ARG A 129 -18.12 -15.26 -5.25
N ALA A 130 -17.42 -14.38 -5.94
CA ALA A 130 -17.08 -14.42 -7.35
C ALA A 130 -15.57 -14.46 -7.52
N LYS A 131 -15.10 -15.02 -8.63
CA LYS A 131 -13.69 -15.05 -8.96
C LYS A 131 -13.52 -14.91 -10.46
N PRO A 132 -13.16 -13.72 -10.95
CA PRO A 132 -12.83 -13.53 -12.36
C PRO A 132 -11.62 -14.38 -12.78
N SER A 133 -11.59 -14.78 -14.04
CA SER A 133 -10.53 -15.63 -14.61
C SER A 133 -9.13 -14.96 -14.57
N TRP A 134 -9.08 -13.63 -14.60
CA TRP A 134 -7.82 -12.88 -14.53
C TRP A 134 -7.22 -12.77 -13.12
N ILE A 135 -7.95 -13.18 -12.07
CA ILE A 135 -7.41 -13.31 -10.71
C ILE A 135 -6.93 -14.74 -10.51
N HIS A 136 -5.61 -14.94 -10.50
CA HIS A 136 -5.03 -16.24 -10.23
C HIS A 136 -5.15 -16.66 -8.77
N ASN A 137 -5.15 -17.98 -8.50
CA ASN A 137 -5.14 -18.51 -7.13
C ASN A 137 -3.86 -18.18 -6.38
N VAL A 138 -2.75 -18.09 -7.11
CA VAL A 138 -1.44 -17.77 -6.56
C VAL A 138 -1.33 -16.26 -6.36
N LEU A 139 -0.81 -15.85 -5.21
CA LEU A 139 -0.53 -14.44 -4.93
C LEU A 139 0.57 -13.92 -5.87
N THR A 140 0.41 -12.68 -6.32
CA THR A 140 1.47 -11.99 -7.07
C THR A 140 2.67 -11.69 -6.18
N SER A 141 3.80 -11.34 -6.77
CA SER A 141 5.01 -10.95 -6.02
C SER A 141 4.76 -9.79 -5.07
N GLU A 142 3.98 -8.80 -5.51
CA GLU A 142 3.62 -7.64 -4.70
C GLU A 142 2.70 -8.00 -3.53
N GLU A 143 1.74 -8.89 -3.74
CA GLU A 143 0.88 -9.39 -2.67
C GLU A 143 1.64 -10.21 -1.64
N LYS A 144 2.59 -11.06 -2.09
CA LYS A 144 3.46 -11.83 -1.20
C LYS A 144 4.32 -10.93 -0.35
N HIS A 145 4.96 -9.95 -0.96
CA HIS A 145 5.79 -8.97 -0.24
C HIS A 145 5.00 -8.22 0.84
N ALA A 146 3.77 -7.79 0.51
CA ALA A 146 2.88 -7.14 1.46
C ALA A 146 2.53 -8.03 2.66
N LEU A 147 2.36 -9.34 2.44
CA LEU A 147 2.07 -10.32 3.50
C LEU A 147 3.32 -10.66 4.34
N GLU A 148 4.49 -10.77 3.72
CA GLU A 148 5.76 -11.04 4.41
C GLU A 148 6.10 -9.91 5.40
N GLU A 149 5.89 -8.66 5.01
CA GLU A 149 6.06 -7.50 5.89
C GLU A 149 5.10 -7.53 7.08
N GLU A 150 3.84 -7.88 6.83
CA GLU A 150 2.81 -8.01 7.88
C GLU A 150 3.14 -9.15 8.85
N GLU A 151 3.57 -10.31 8.36
CA GLU A 151 3.97 -11.46 9.18
C GLU A 151 5.21 -11.15 10.02
N LEU A 152 6.23 -10.51 9.43
CA LEU A 152 7.43 -10.09 10.14
C LEU A 152 7.08 -9.15 11.31
N ALA A 153 6.22 -8.18 11.07
CA ALA A 153 5.75 -7.28 12.11
C ALA A 153 5.01 -7.99 13.23
N ARG A 154 4.17 -8.98 12.90
CA ARG A 154 3.47 -9.79 13.90
C ARG A 154 4.42 -10.60 14.77
N VAL A 155 5.47 -11.19 14.18
CA VAL A 155 6.51 -11.93 14.89
C VAL A 155 7.30 -11.01 15.81
N LEU A 156 7.70 -9.84 15.33
CA LEU A 156 8.43 -8.83 16.12
C LEU A 156 7.60 -8.34 17.31
N SER A 157 6.33 -8.02 17.10
CA SER A 157 5.42 -7.58 18.17
C SER A 157 5.27 -8.63 19.27
N LYS A 158 5.13 -9.91 18.91
CA LYS A 158 5.07 -11.01 19.88
C LYS A 158 6.37 -11.14 20.68
N LYS A 159 7.53 -11.03 20.01
CA LYS A 159 8.84 -11.07 20.71
C LYS A 159 9.01 -9.91 21.68
N LEU A 160 8.64 -8.70 21.28
CA LEU A 160 8.70 -7.52 22.14
C LEU A 160 7.80 -7.66 23.38
N ALA A 161 6.56 -8.12 23.20
CA ALA A 161 5.65 -8.37 24.32
C ALA A 161 6.24 -9.40 25.31
N THR A 162 6.87 -10.47 24.80
CA THR A 162 7.53 -11.49 25.64
C THR A 162 8.73 -10.93 26.42
N ILE A 163 9.51 -10.03 25.82
CA ILE A 163 10.65 -9.38 26.48
C ILE A 163 10.15 -8.43 27.57
N GLN A 164 9.10 -7.67 27.31
CA GLN A 164 8.52 -6.75 28.29
C GLN A 164 7.94 -7.49 29.50
N SER A 165 7.22 -8.59 29.28
CA SER A 165 6.67 -9.41 30.39
C SER A 165 7.77 -10.01 31.28
N LYS A 166 8.89 -10.46 30.69
CA LYS A 166 10.06 -10.96 31.45
C LYS A 166 10.78 -9.87 32.24
N LYS A 167 10.76 -8.61 31.80
CA LYS A 167 11.34 -7.48 32.57
C LYS A 167 10.48 -7.09 33.76
N ILE A 168 9.15 -7.17 33.63
CA ILE A 168 8.21 -6.80 34.70
C ILE A 168 8.19 -7.89 35.81
N GLY A 169 8.33 -9.17 35.44
CA GLY A 169 8.35 -10.29 36.41
C GLY A 169 9.68 -10.49 37.18
N ARG A 170 10.67 -9.60 37.00
CA ARG A 170 11.99 -9.64 37.71
C ARG A 170 12.17 -8.50 38.70
N LYS A 171 11.10 -7.81 39.12
CA LYS A 171 11.14 -6.84 40.25
C LYS A 171 10.48 -7.40 41.47
#